data_51da823208a8556018be53596aa30585
#
_entry.id   51da823208a8556018be53596aa30585
#
_cell.length_a   1.000
_cell.length_b   1.000
_cell.length_c   1.000
_cell.angle_alpha   90.00
_cell.angle_beta   90.00
_cell.angle_gamma   90.00
#
_symmetry.space_group_name_H-M   'P 1'
#
loop_
_entity.id
_entity.type
_entity.pdbx_description
1 polymer ?
#
loop_
_entity_poly.entity_id
_entity_poly.type
_entity_poly.pdbx_seq_one_letter_code
_entity_poly.pdbx_strand_id
1 'polypeptide(L)'
;MLKYLMIFFISFELKAYDENDLLKLNNTNICLNCDLSNADLGGKNLKGSNLQGSTLKGSILIGTDLSYSNLLEVNLTSAFIRSTNFCNTIMPNGEKSIEGCS
;
A
#
# COMPACT_ATOMS: atom_id res chain seq x y z
N MET A 1 11.60 -11.30 37.16
CA MET A 1 10.80 -12.24 36.39
C MET A 1 9.68 -11.58 35.64
N LEU A 2 8.92 -10.75 36.32
CA LEU A 2 7.82 -10.07 35.65
C LEU A 2 8.25 -9.22 34.49
N LYS A 3 9.42 -8.66 34.55
CA LYS A 3 9.94 -7.82 33.48
C LYS A 3 10.11 -8.59 32.17
N TYR A 4 10.30 -9.88 32.25
CA TYR A 4 10.43 -10.68 31.02
C TYR A 4 9.11 -10.77 30.29
N LEU A 5 8.04 -10.85 31.05
CA LEU A 5 6.72 -10.88 30.45
C LEU A 5 6.41 -9.58 29.72
N MET A 6 6.85 -8.47 30.31
CA MET A 6 6.64 -7.17 29.67
C MET A 6 7.34 -7.10 28.32
N ILE A 7 8.57 -7.51 28.26
CA ILE A 7 9.32 -7.52 27.03
C ILE A 7 8.65 -8.40 25.99
N PHE A 8 8.14 -9.52 26.44
CA PHE A 8 7.47 -10.46 25.56
C PHE A 8 6.25 -9.85 24.89
N PHE A 9 5.45 -9.11 25.64
CA PHE A 9 4.28 -8.47 25.07
C PHE A 9 4.64 -7.37 24.09
N ILE A 10 5.69 -6.63 24.37
CA ILE A 10 6.13 -5.57 23.49
C ILE A 10 6.54 -6.11 22.13
N SER A 11 7.16 -7.27 22.12
CA SER A 11 7.62 -7.85 20.87
C SER A 11 6.50 -8.49 20.06
N PHE A 12 5.30 -8.43 20.55
CA PHE A 12 4.16 -9.11 19.96
C PHE A 12 3.33 -8.24 19.05
N GLU A 13 3.94 -7.29 18.43
CA GLU A 13 3.26 -6.49 17.42
C GLU A 13 3.15 -7.28 16.13
N LEU A 14 1.92 -7.47 15.69
CA LEU A 14 1.67 -8.14 14.43
C LEU A 14 1.68 -7.11 13.32
N LYS A 15 2.70 -7.14 12.50
CA LYS A 15 2.72 -6.35 11.29
C LYS A 15 2.32 -7.25 10.14
N ALA A 16 1.29 -6.86 9.42
CA ALA A 16 0.80 -7.66 8.32
C ALA A 16 1.57 -7.44 7.04
N TYR A 17 2.23 -6.29 6.90
CA TYR A 17 3.04 -6.00 5.71
C TYR A 17 4.49 -6.40 5.94
N ASP A 18 5.23 -6.58 4.84
CA ASP A 18 6.65 -6.85 4.88
C ASP A 18 7.41 -5.52 4.97
N GLU A 19 8.21 -5.36 6.01
CA GLU A 19 8.93 -4.11 6.24
C GLU A 19 9.92 -3.79 5.13
N ASN A 20 10.59 -4.80 4.60
CA ASN A 20 11.53 -4.59 3.50
C ASN A 20 10.81 -4.15 2.25
N ASP A 21 9.62 -4.68 2.00
CA ASP A 21 8.82 -4.26 0.86
C ASP A 21 8.38 -2.80 1.01
N LEU A 22 7.97 -2.42 2.21
CA LEU A 22 7.57 -1.04 2.45
C LEU A 22 8.75 -0.09 2.24
N LEU A 23 9.93 -0.45 2.71
CA LEU A 23 11.13 0.35 2.50
C LEU A 23 11.45 0.46 1.01
N LYS A 24 11.32 -0.64 0.28
CA LYS A 24 11.56 -0.62 -1.16
C LYS A 24 10.62 0.36 -1.86
N LEU A 25 9.35 0.32 -1.51
CA LEU A 25 8.38 1.25 -2.10
C LEU A 25 8.75 2.70 -1.78
N ASN A 26 9.07 2.97 -0.52
CA ASN A 26 9.40 4.32 -0.10
C ASN A 26 10.67 4.85 -0.77
N ASN A 27 11.62 3.99 -1.04
CA ASN A 27 12.90 4.40 -1.59
C ASN A 27 12.94 4.44 -3.10
N THR A 28 12.17 3.58 -3.77
CA THR A 28 12.30 3.43 -5.23
C THR A 28 11.01 3.71 -6.00
N ASN A 29 9.88 3.77 -5.32
CA ASN A 29 8.57 3.89 -5.97
C ASN A 29 8.21 2.69 -6.83
N ILE A 30 8.95 1.58 -6.71
CA ILE A 30 8.73 0.34 -7.45
C ILE A 30 8.68 -0.81 -6.46
N CYS A 31 7.60 -1.56 -6.50
CA CYS A 31 7.40 -2.66 -5.55
C CYS A 31 6.55 -3.74 -6.21
N LEU A 32 7.20 -4.60 -6.99
CA LEU A 32 6.51 -5.67 -7.71
C LEU A 32 6.28 -6.85 -6.78
N ASN A 33 5.05 -7.36 -6.77
CA ASN A 33 4.66 -8.53 -5.97
C ASN A 33 4.99 -8.37 -4.48
N CYS A 34 4.86 -7.16 -3.99
CA CYS A 34 5.16 -6.84 -2.59
C CYS A 34 3.99 -7.14 -1.67
N ASP A 35 4.31 -7.37 -0.41
CA ASP A 35 3.31 -7.51 0.63
C ASP A 35 3.20 -6.19 1.39
N LEU A 36 2.16 -5.45 1.09
CA LEU A 36 1.86 -4.16 1.73
C LEU A 36 0.51 -4.23 2.45
N SER A 37 0.10 -5.45 2.82
CA SER A 37 -1.17 -5.67 3.51
C SER A 37 -1.24 -4.86 4.80
N ASN A 38 -2.35 -4.15 4.99
CA ASN A 38 -2.62 -3.34 6.17
C ASN A 38 -1.61 -2.20 6.41
N ALA A 39 -0.79 -1.89 5.42
CA ALA A 39 0.15 -0.77 5.55
C ALA A 39 -0.61 0.56 5.53
N ASP A 40 -0.12 1.51 6.31
CA ASP A 40 -0.68 2.86 6.28
C ASP A 40 0.11 3.68 5.27
N LEU A 41 -0.50 3.89 4.12
CA LEU A 41 0.07 4.68 3.04
C LEU A 41 -0.71 5.98 2.85
N GLY A 42 -1.53 6.33 3.83
CA GLY A 42 -2.39 7.50 3.74
C GLY A 42 -1.62 8.79 3.52
N GLY A 43 -2.11 9.61 2.60
CA GLY A 43 -1.51 10.89 2.30
C GLY A 43 -0.18 10.82 1.57
N LYS A 44 0.31 9.64 1.23
CA LYS A 44 1.61 9.52 0.55
C LYS A 44 1.52 9.90 -0.92
N ASN A 45 2.62 10.40 -1.44
CA ASN A 45 2.75 10.65 -2.86
C ASN A 45 3.36 9.41 -3.51
N LEU A 46 2.50 8.59 -4.10
CA LEU A 46 2.91 7.39 -4.83
C LEU A 46 2.65 7.55 -6.32
N LYS A 47 2.62 8.79 -6.79
CA LYS A 47 2.40 9.08 -8.19
C LYS A 47 3.44 8.36 -9.06
N GLY A 48 2.95 7.69 -10.10
CA GLY A 48 3.83 6.99 -11.02
C GLY A 48 4.44 5.72 -10.47
N SER A 49 3.97 5.24 -9.31
CA SER A 49 4.54 4.03 -8.71
C SER A 49 4.19 2.78 -9.52
N ASN A 50 5.02 1.75 -9.40
CA ASN A 50 4.74 0.46 -9.98
C ASN A 50 4.55 -0.56 -8.87
N LEU A 51 3.29 -0.93 -8.64
CA LEU A 51 2.91 -1.86 -7.59
C LEU A 51 2.36 -3.17 -8.15
N GLN A 52 2.62 -3.44 -9.41
CA GLN A 52 2.04 -4.59 -10.11
C GLN A 52 2.19 -5.87 -9.30
N GLY A 53 1.09 -6.61 -9.18
CA GLY A 53 1.07 -7.91 -8.52
C GLY A 53 1.16 -7.87 -7.00
N SER A 54 1.23 -6.68 -6.40
CA SER A 54 1.34 -6.55 -4.95
C SER A 54 0.00 -6.75 -4.26
N THR A 55 0.03 -7.02 -2.94
CA THR A 55 -1.18 -6.99 -2.15
C THR A 55 -1.23 -5.72 -1.31
N LEU A 56 -2.33 -5.00 -1.44
CA LEU A 56 -2.67 -3.85 -0.62
C LEU A 56 -3.91 -4.15 0.22
N LYS A 57 -4.15 -5.44 0.48
CA LYS A 57 -5.33 -5.86 1.24
C LYS A 57 -5.34 -5.18 2.60
N GLY A 58 -6.46 -4.51 2.90
CA GLY A 58 -6.64 -3.84 4.18
C GLY A 58 -5.77 -2.60 4.38
N SER A 59 -5.03 -2.16 3.38
CA SER A 59 -4.16 -1.00 3.51
C SER A 59 -4.97 0.29 3.58
N ILE A 60 -4.34 1.33 4.11
CA ILE A 60 -4.94 2.66 4.18
C ILE A 60 -4.34 3.48 3.05
N LEU A 61 -5.21 3.90 2.13
CA LEU A 61 -4.83 4.73 0.99
C LEU A 61 -5.56 6.07 1.00
N ILE A 62 -6.09 6.45 2.15
CA ILE A 62 -6.88 7.67 2.27
C ILE A 62 -6.00 8.88 1.92
N GLY A 63 -6.43 9.65 0.92
CA GLY A 63 -5.68 10.84 0.50
C GLY A 63 -4.38 10.54 -0.24
N THR A 64 -4.14 9.30 -0.61
CA THR A 64 -2.92 8.89 -1.30
C THR A 64 -3.00 9.29 -2.78
N ASP A 65 -1.89 9.78 -3.33
CA ASP A 65 -1.80 10.06 -4.76
C ASP A 65 -1.20 8.86 -5.47
N LEU A 66 -2.03 8.13 -6.18
CA LEU A 66 -1.63 6.99 -7.01
C LEU A 66 -1.79 7.29 -8.50
N SER A 67 -1.92 8.56 -8.85
CA SER A 67 -2.09 8.92 -10.26
C SER A 67 -0.90 8.41 -11.08
N TYR A 68 -1.19 8.01 -12.31
CA TYR A 68 -0.19 7.49 -13.25
C TYR A 68 0.54 6.24 -12.78
N SER A 69 0.01 5.54 -11.77
CA SER A 69 0.67 4.34 -11.25
C SER A 69 0.17 3.08 -11.96
N ASN A 70 0.87 1.98 -11.71
CA ASN A 70 0.52 0.67 -12.25
C ASN A 70 0.07 -0.23 -11.10
N LEU A 71 -1.24 -0.50 -11.05
CA LEU A 71 -1.83 -1.38 -10.05
C LEU A 71 -2.32 -2.69 -10.68
N LEU A 72 -1.79 -3.06 -11.84
CA LEU A 72 -2.22 -4.29 -12.50
C LEU A 72 -2.10 -5.48 -11.56
N GLU A 73 -3.19 -6.23 -11.42
CA GLU A 73 -3.24 -7.43 -10.58
C GLU A 73 -2.99 -7.17 -9.08
N VAL A 74 -3.08 -5.93 -8.64
CA VAL A 74 -2.97 -5.60 -7.22
C VAL A 74 -4.24 -6.04 -6.50
N ASN A 75 -4.07 -6.61 -5.30
CA ASN A 75 -5.20 -6.97 -4.44
C ASN A 75 -5.55 -5.78 -3.56
N LEU A 76 -6.71 -5.16 -3.82
CA LEU A 76 -7.20 -4.01 -3.04
C LEU A 76 -8.34 -4.39 -2.09
N THR A 77 -8.52 -5.67 -1.81
CA THR A 77 -9.61 -6.13 -0.94
C THR A 77 -9.54 -5.41 0.41
N SER A 78 -10.65 -4.82 0.82
CA SER A 78 -10.77 -4.13 2.12
C SER A 78 -9.83 -2.94 2.29
N ALA A 79 -9.22 -2.44 1.24
CA ALA A 79 -8.41 -1.23 1.33
C ALA A 79 -9.31 -0.01 1.52
N PHE A 80 -8.80 0.99 2.25
CA PHE A 80 -9.52 2.24 2.49
C PHE A 80 -9.07 3.25 1.46
N ILE A 81 -9.95 3.55 0.50
CA ILE A 81 -9.57 4.33 -0.69
C ILE A 81 -10.23 5.70 -0.78
N ARG A 82 -10.76 6.21 0.33
CA ARG A 82 -11.40 7.53 0.29
C ARG A 82 -10.40 8.60 -0.12
N SER A 83 -10.80 9.45 -1.07
CA SER A 83 -9.96 10.55 -1.55
C SER A 83 -8.63 10.11 -2.15
N THR A 84 -8.53 8.86 -2.56
CA THR A 84 -7.35 8.38 -3.28
C THR A 84 -7.42 8.87 -4.72
N ASN A 85 -6.30 9.38 -5.23
CA ASN A 85 -6.24 9.84 -6.61
C ASN A 85 -5.78 8.70 -7.52
N PHE A 86 -6.68 8.23 -8.38
CA PHE A 86 -6.39 7.16 -9.34
C PHE A 86 -6.34 7.69 -10.78
N CYS A 87 -6.15 8.98 -10.96
CA CYS A 87 -6.16 9.56 -12.31
C CYS A 87 -5.07 8.92 -13.17
N ASN A 88 -5.45 8.38 -14.32
CA ASN A 88 -4.54 7.74 -15.26
C ASN A 88 -3.79 6.53 -14.66
N THR A 89 -4.37 5.91 -13.63
CA THR A 89 -3.80 4.71 -13.00
C THR A 89 -4.31 3.47 -13.76
N ILE A 90 -3.41 2.51 -13.97
CA ILE A 90 -3.82 1.19 -14.46
C ILE A 90 -4.36 0.42 -13.27
N MET A 91 -5.67 0.13 -13.30
CA MET A 91 -6.34 -0.55 -12.20
C MET A 91 -6.09 -2.06 -12.24
N PRO A 92 -6.44 -2.78 -11.16
CA PRO A 92 -6.15 -4.22 -11.10
C PRO A 92 -6.66 -5.05 -12.29
N ASN A 93 -7.75 -4.63 -12.90
CA ASN A 93 -8.30 -5.33 -14.06
C ASN A 93 -7.68 -4.88 -15.38
N GLY A 94 -6.70 -4.00 -15.35
CA GLY A 94 -6.01 -3.51 -16.54
C GLY A 94 -6.61 -2.26 -17.16
N GLU A 95 -7.74 -1.79 -16.67
CA GLU A 95 -8.37 -0.59 -17.21
C GLU A 95 -7.73 0.67 -16.61
N LYS A 96 -7.68 1.72 -17.41
CA LYS A 96 -7.15 3.00 -16.93
C LYS A 96 -8.27 3.79 -16.26
N SER A 97 -8.01 4.24 -15.05
CA SER A 97 -8.99 5.01 -14.27
C SER A 97 -8.90 6.49 -14.62
N ILE A 98 -10.06 7.17 -14.58
CA ILE A 98 -10.11 8.62 -14.66
C ILE A 98 -10.54 9.23 -13.33
N GLU A 99 -10.68 8.41 -12.29
CA GLU A 99 -11.08 8.90 -10.98
C GLU A 99 -10.01 9.79 -10.38
N GLY A 100 -10.41 10.95 -9.90
CA GLY A 100 -9.48 11.90 -9.32
C GLY A 100 -8.87 12.86 -10.33
N CYS A 101 -9.13 12.68 -11.62
CA CYS A 101 -8.69 13.62 -12.64
C CYS A 101 -9.52 14.90 -12.55
N SER A 102 -8.87 16.05 -12.69
CA SER A 102 -9.56 17.34 -12.64
C SER A 102 -9.84 17.88 -14.01
#